data_3c43e6b6246ce245ca803b349cb7be0c
#
_entry.id   3c43e6b6246ce245ca803b349cb7be0c
#
_cell.length_a   1.000
_cell.length_b   1.000
_cell.length_c   1.000
_cell.angle_alpha   90.00
_cell.angle_beta   90.00
_cell.angle_gamma   90.00
#
_symmetry.space_group_name_H-M   'P 1'
#
loop_
_entity.id
_entity.type
_entity.pdbx_description
1 polymer ?
#
loop_
_entity_poly.entity_id
_entity_poly.type
_entity_poly.pdbx_seq_one_letter_code
_entity_poly.pdbx_strand_id
1 'polypeptide(L)'
;MRRLFFIAVVTLTFFKANAQKVFSVDQAYKADIKVFVVDSNYKADLLVYKVDAAYKAGKNDGKWFFTDQAYKASKKIYFVDAAYKADLNIFFVDAAYKAKWEDKSKIHLLY
;
A
#
# COMPACT_ATOMS: atom_id res chain seq x y z
N MET A 1 19.43 -9.60 39.62
CA MET A 1 19.36 -9.49 39.06
C MET A 1 19.05 -9.43 38.13
N ARG A 2 18.96 -9.30 37.75
CA ARG A 2 18.76 -9.19 36.95
C ARG A 2 18.22 -9.19 36.05
N ARG A 3 17.89 -9.31 35.63
CA ARG A 3 17.42 -9.49 34.82
C ARG A 3 16.64 -8.96 34.24
N LEU A 4 16.31 -8.85 33.97
CA LEU A 4 15.51 -8.46 33.50
C LEU A 4 15.48 -7.71 32.59
N PHE A 5 15.77 -7.25 32.18
CA PHE A 5 15.82 -6.48 31.38
C PHE A 5 15.61 -6.82 30.13
N PHE A 6 15.92 -7.50 29.82
CA PHE A 6 15.92 -7.98 28.65
C PHE A 6 14.73 -7.95 27.98
N ILE A 7 14.12 -7.85 28.50
CA ILE A 7 12.97 -7.88 28.13
C ILE A 7 12.61 -7.03 27.11
N ALA A 8 12.76 -6.00 27.24
CA ALA A 8 12.40 -5.05 26.41
C ALA A 8 12.71 -5.31 25.06
N VAL A 9 13.74 -5.73 24.95
CA VAL A 9 14.18 -6.04 23.79
C VAL A 9 13.28 -6.50 22.85
N VAL A 10 12.74 -7.43 23.13
CA VAL A 10 11.97 -8.03 22.29
C VAL A 10 11.10 -7.26 21.55
N THR A 11 10.50 -6.51 22.10
CA THR A 11 9.58 -5.86 21.47
C THR A 11 9.85 -5.26 20.24
N LEU A 12 10.84 -4.77 20.14
CA LEU A 12 11.11 -4.15 19.04
C LEU A 12 11.05 -4.83 17.86
N THR A 13 11.37 -5.86 17.97
CA THR A 13 11.51 -6.54 16.82
C THR A 13 10.38 -6.55 15.91
N PHE A 14 9.25 -6.58 16.38
CA PHE A 14 8.27 -6.71 15.43
C PHE A 14 7.82 -5.56 14.82
N PHE A 15 8.37 -4.55 15.04
CA PHE A 15 7.95 -3.54 14.45
C PHE A 15 8.50 -3.51 13.16
N LYS A 16 8.00 -3.82 12.16
CA LYS A 16 8.58 -3.76 10.97
C LYS A 16 7.99 -2.84 10.13
N ALA A 17 8.65 -2.16 9.44
CA ALA A 17 8.22 -1.24 8.55
C ALA A 17 7.91 -1.99 7.35
N ASN A 18 6.79 -2.07 6.93
CA ASN A 18 6.48 -2.83 5.78
C ASN A 18 6.46 -2.02 4.54
N ALA A 19 7.19 -2.44 3.54
CA ALA A 19 7.16 -1.80 2.24
C ALA A 19 5.84 -2.17 1.56
N GLN A 20 5.30 -1.25 0.78
CA GLN A 20 4.06 -1.49 0.07
C GLN A 20 4.32 -2.23 -1.22
N LYS A 21 4.34 -3.53 -1.14
CA LYS A 21 4.46 -4.39 -2.29
C LYS A 21 3.07 -4.88 -2.62
N VAL A 22 2.57 -4.58 -3.80
CA VAL A 22 1.21 -4.94 -4.17
C VAL A 22 1.19 -5.95 -5.28
N PHE A 23 0.21 -6.80 -5.29
CA PHE A 23 0.02 -7.78 -6.34
C PHE A 23 -1.40 -7.62 -6.87
N SER A 24 -1.54 -7.50 -8.19
CA SER A 24 -2.84 -7.34 -8.81
C SER A 24 -3.42 -8.72 -9.06
N VAL A 25 -4.55 -9.02 -8.42
CA VAL A 25 -5.21 -10.31 -8.61
C VAL A 25 -6.22 -10.22 -9.72
N ASP A 26 -6.60 -11.35 -10.27
CA ASP A 26 -7.52 -11.40 -11.41
C ASP A 26 -8.97 -11.61 -11.03
N GLN A 27 -9.26 -11.72 -9.76
CA GLN A 27 -10.65 -11.88 -9.31
C GLN A 27 -10.86 -11.14 -8.00
N ALA A 28 -11.99 -10.47 -7.90
CA ALA A 28 -12.27 -9.62 -6.75
C ALA A 28 -12.18 -10.35 -5.41
N TYR A 29 -12.63 -11.60 -5.35
CA TYR A 29 -12.65 -12.31 -4.07
C TYR A 29 -11.25 -12.63 -3.54
N LYS A 30 -10.23 -12.50 -4.37
CA LYS A 30 -8.87 -12.78 -3.94
C LYS A 30 -8.18 -11.53 -3.39
N ALA A 31 -8.80 -10.38 -3.52
CA ALA A 31 -8.14 -9.12 -3.16
C ALA A 31 -8.39 -8.71 -1.72
N ASP A 32 -7.42 -7.99 -1.17
CA ASP A 32 -7.59 -7.36 0.13
C ASP A 32 -8.39 -6.08 -0.04
N ILE A 33 -8.18 -5.35 -1.15
CA ILE A 33 -8.94 -4.15 -1.44
C ILE A 33 -9.22 -4.03 -2.92
N LYS A 34 -10.26 -3.31 -3.27
CA LYS A 34 -10.62 -3.04 -4.65
C LYS A 34 -10.24 -1.61 -4.95
N VAL A 35 -9.58 -1.40 -6.07
CA VAL A 35 -8.99 -0.13 -6.43
C VAL A 35 -9.50 0.36 -7.78
N PHE A 36 -9.82 1.64 -7.89
CA PHE A 36 -10.19 2.24 -9.16
C PHE A 36 -9.20 3.35 -9.48
N VAL A 37 -8.70 3.38 -10.71
CA VAL A 37 -7.75 4.40 -11.15
C VAL A 37 -8.56 5.55 -11.72
N VAL A 38 -8.48 6.72 -11.08
CA VAL A 38 -9.21 7.90 -11.52
C VAL A 38 -8.39 8.67 -12.56
N ASP A 39 -9.03 9.56 -13.28
CA ASP A 39 -8.38 10.30 -14.38
C ASP A 39 -7.86 11.67 -13.95
N SER A 40 -8.01 12.05 -12.73
CA SER A 40 -7.52 13.33 -12.23
C SER A 40 -7.11 13.23 -10.79
N ASN A 41 -6.03 13.93 -10.43
CA ASN A 41 -5.51 13.79 -9.08
C ASN A 41 -6.49 14.25 -8.00
N TYR A 42 -7.35 15.21 -8.28
CA TYR A 42 -8.26 15.71 -7.27
C TYR A 42 -9.39 14.72 -6.95
N LYS A 43 -9.53 13.66 -7.76
CA LYS A 43 -10.54 12.66 -7.50
C LYS A 43 -9.99 11.49 -6.71
N ALA A 44 -8.71 11.45 -6.46
CA ALA A 44 -8.07 10.31 -5.83
C ALA A 44 -8.06 10.40 -4.32
N ASP A 45 -8.10 9.25 -3.67
CA ASP A 45 -7.91 9.15 -2.24
C ASP A 45 -6.42 9.07 -1.95
N LEU A 46 -5.66 8.46 -2.86
CA LEU A 46 -4.22 8.26 -2.72
C LEU A 46 -3.53 8.52 -4.06
N LEU A 47 -2.48 9.31 -4.04
CA LEU A 47 -1.66 9.52 -5.21
C LEU A 47 -0.52 8.50 -5.15
N VAL A 48 -0.43 7.64 -6.16
CA VAL A 48 0.48 6.51 -6.17
C VAL A 48 1.59 6.70 -7.17
N TYR A 49 2.82 6.44 -6.74
CA TYR A 49 3.97 6.41 -7.63
C TYR A 49 4.47 4.98 -7.69
N LYS A 50 4.60 4.43 -8.91
CA LYS A 50 5.09 3.08 -9.07
C LYS A 50 6.59 3.12 -9.03
N VAL A 51 7.18 2.43 -8.06
CA VAL A 51 8.63 2.35 -7.99
C VAL A 51 9.12 1.14 -8.77
N ASP A 52 10.37 1.18 -9.21
CA ASP A 52 10.90 0.13 -10.07
C ASP A 52 11.70 -0.93 -9.33
N ALA A 53 11.77 -0.84 -8.04
CA ALA A 53 12.48 -1.85 -7.25
C ALA A 53 11.83 -1.95 -5.88
N ALA A 54 11.78 -3.15 -5.34
CA ALA A 54 11.11 -3.39 -4.06
C ALA A 54 11.65 -2.51 -2.93
N TYR A 55 12.96 -2.26 -2.91
CA TYR A 55 13.55 -1.48 -1.83
C TYR A 55 13.14 -0.02 -1.87
N LYS A 56 12.54 0.43 -2.98
CA LYS A 56 12.10 1.81 -3.09
C LYS A 56 10.66 1.99 -2.64
N ALA A 57 9.97 0.89 -2.34
CA ALA A 57 8.57 0.97 -1.92
C ALA A 57 8.46 1.68 -0.57
N GLY A 58 7.43 2.49 -0.41
CA GLY A 58 7.23 3.21 0.83
C GLY A 58 6.46 2.42 1.85
N LYS A 59 6.24 3.02 3.00
CA LYS A 59 5.58 2.35 4.07
C LYS A 59 4.09 2.53 4.08
N ASN A 60 3.47 3.19 3.32
CA ASN A 60 2.04 3.47 3.22
C ASN A 60 1.92 4.96 2.90
N ASP A 61 2.79 5.38 1.98
CA ASP A 61 2.84 6.77 1.58
C ASP A 61 2.61 6.93 0.07
N GLY A 62 2.12 5.90 -0.58
CA GLY A 62 1.82 5.98 -2.00
C GLY A 62 2.91 5.45 -2.92
N LYS A 63 4.05 5.05 -2.41
CA LYS A 63 5.10 4.48 -3.24
C LYS A 63 4.92 2.97 -3.27
N TRP A 64 4.41 2.46 -4.36
CA TRP A 64 4.06 1.05 -4.49
C TRP A 64 5.02 0.32 -5.43
N PHE A 65 5.41 -0.87 -5.03
CA PHE A 65 6.14 -1.76 -5.91
C PHE A 65 5.19 -2.89 -6.31
N PHE A 66 4.98 -3.07 -7.61
CA PHE A 66 4.11 -4.12 -8.07
C PHE A 66 4.94 -5.39 -8.20
N THR A 67 4.66 -6.36 -7.37
CA THR A 67 5.39 -7.62 -7.38
C THR A 67 4.70 -8.59 -8.34
N ASP A 68 5.45 -9.54 -8.85
CA ASP A 68 4.92 -10.51 -9.79
C ASP A 68 4.44 -11.79 -9.12
N GLN A 69 4.47 -11.84 -7.79
CA GLN A 69 4.04 -13.04 -7.08
C GLN A 69 3.23 -12.66 -5.86
N ALA A 70 2.06 -13.31 -5.72
CA ALA A 70 1.15 -12.99 -4.63
C ALA A 70 1.78 -13.13 -3.27
N TYR A 71 2.63 -14.14 -3.07
CA TYR A 71 3.18 -14.38 -1.74
C TYR A 71 4.19 -13.31 -1.32
N LYS A 72 4.66 -12.48 -2.25
CA LYS A 72 5.59 -11.42 -1.90
C LYS A 72 4.87 -10.13 -1.57
N ALA A 73 3.57 -10.06 -1.79
CA ALA A 73 2.83 -8.82 -1.63
C ALA A 73 2.42 -8.57 -0.20
N SER A 74 2.43 -7.31 0.21
CA SER A 74 1.88 -6.93 1.49
C SER A 74 0.38 -6.71 1.33
N LYS A 75 -0.08 -6.39 0.13
CA LYS A 75 -1.51 -6.23 -0.18
C LYS A 75 -1.83 -6.76 -1.58
N LYS A 76 -2.95 -7.43 -1.69
CA LYS A 76 -3.44 -7.89 -2.96
C LYS A 76 -4.56 -6.96 -3.38
N ILE A 77 -4.51 -6.45 -4.58
CA ILE A 77 -5.49 -5.49 -5.06
C ILE A 77 -6.20 -6.01 -6.28
N TYR A 78 -7.42 -5.55 -6.48
CA TYR A 78 -8.17 -5.88 -7.68
C TYR A 78 -8.63 -4.57 -8.30
N PHE A 79 -8.28 -4.34 -9.57
CA PHE A 79 -8.68 -3.13 -10.26
C PHE A 79 -10.12 -3.28 -10.73
N VAL A 80 -10.98 -2.35 -10.34
CA VAL A 80 -12.38 -2.36 -10.77
C VAL A 80 -12.57 -1.33 -11.86
N ASP A 81 -13.68 -1.41 -12.56
CA ASP A 81 -13.95 -0.56 -13.71
C ASP A 81 -14.82 0.65 -13.40
N ALA A 82 -15.17 0.86 -12.17
CA ALA A 82 -15.96 2.01 -11.79
C ALA A 82 -15.68 2.44 -10.36
N ALA A 83 -15.68 3.73 -10.12
CA ALA A 83 -15.34 4.25 -8.79
C ALA A 83 -16.24 3.73 -7.68
N TYR A 84 -17.52 3.54 -7.97
CA TYR A 84 -18.44 3.11 -6.93
C TYR A 84 -18.21 1.68 -6.46
N LYS A 85 -17.42 0.91 -7.22
CA LYS A 85 -17.10 -0.45 -6.83
C LYS A 85 -15.82 -0.53 -6.02
N ALA A 86 -15.09 0.56 -5.91
CA ALA A 86 -13.77 0.52 -5.30
C ALA A 86 -13.80 0.86 -3.82
N ASP A 87 -12.85 0.30 -3.09
CA ASP A 87 -12.63 0.68 -1.71
C ASP A 87 -11.72 1.91 -1.69
N LEU A 88 -10.88 2.06 -2.71
CA LEU A 88 -9.88 3.12 -2.76
C LEU A 88 -9.73 3.62 -4.19
N ASN A 89 -9.78 4.93 -4.37
CA ASN A 89 -9.56 5.55 -5.68
C ASN A 89 -8.13 6.07 -5.71
N ILE A 90 -7.38 5.72 -6.75
CA ILE A 90 -5.99 6.15 -6.86
C ILE A 90 -5.73 6.87 -8.15
N PHE A 91 -4.69 7.69 -8.16
CA PHE A 91 -4.22 8.34 -9.37
C PHE A 91 -2.71 8.13 -9.42
N PHE A 92 -2.19 7.64 -10.55
CA PHE A 92 -0.76 7.41 -10.68
C PHE A 92 -0.05 8.72 -11.00
N VAL A 93 0.94 9.06 -10.21
CA VAL A 93 1.72 10.27 -10.42
C VAL A 93 3.06 9.92 -11.06
N ASP A 94 3.73 10.91 -11.63
CA ASP A 94 4.95 10.70 -12.40
C ASP A 94 6.23 10.97 -11.63
N ALA A 95 6.13 11.27 -10.37
CA ALA A 95 7.32 11.50 -9.55
C ALA A 95 7.07 11.07 -8.12
N ALA A 96 8.09 10.51 -7.49
CA ALA A 96 7.95 9.98 -6.15
C ALA A 96 7.51 11.03 -5.13
N TYR A 97 7.98 12.28 -5.28
CA TYR A 97 7.65 13.31 -4.31
C TYR A 97 6.17 13.72 -4.37
N LYS A 98 5.44 13.29 -5.41
CA LYS A 98 4.04 13.63 -5.53
C LYS A 98 3.14 12.58 -4.87
N ALA A 99 3.69 11.46 -4.49
CA ALA A 99 2.90 10.39 -3.85
C ALA A 99 2.47 10.81 -2.48
N LYS A 100 1.19 10.72 -2.17
CA LYS A 100 0.70 11.05 -0.84
C LYS A 100 -0.76 10.69 -0.69
N TRP A 101 -1.23 10.62 0.54
CA TRP A 101 -2.63 10.40 0.83
C TRP A 101 -3.38 11.72 0.70
N GLU A 102 -4.45 11.72 -0.07
CA GLU A 102 -5.34 12.88 -0.17
C GLU A 102 -6.47 12.72 0.84
N ASP A 103 -6.99 11.51 1.02
CA ASP A 103 -8.04 11.25 1.99
C ASP A 103 -7.46 10.35 3.08
N LYS A 104 -6.98 10.95 4.15
CA LYS A 104 -6.31 10.19 5.19
C LYS A 104 -7.25 9.31 5.99
N SER A 105 -8.55 9.47 5.86
CA SER A 105 -9.48 8.62 6.57
C SER A 105 -9.43 7.19 6.04
N LYS A 106 -8.85 6.96 4.87
CA LYS A 106 -8.76 5.64 4.28
C LYS A 106 -7.39 4.99 4.43
N ILE A 107 -6.49 5.65 5.13
CA ILE A 107 -5.12 5.15 5.24
C ILE A 107 -5.07 3.76 5.87
N HIS A 108 -6.03 3.43 6.71
CA HIS A 108 -6.07 2.12 7.36
C HIS A 108 -6.27 0.96 6.38
N LEU A 109 -6.77 1.23 5.18
CA LEU A 109 -7.01 0.16 4.23
C LEU A 109 -5.73 -0.51 3.77
N LEU A 110 -4.61 0.18 3.89
CA LEU A 110 -3.33 -0.36 3.45
C LEU A 110 -2.39 -0.74 4.58
N TYR A 111 -2.90 -0.83 5.77
CA TYR A 111 -2.07 -1.30 6.89
C TYR A 111 -2.12 -2.82 7.05
#